data_fb01d392062e7d60f19082ca1e84c4a7
#
_entry.id   fb01d392062e7d60f19082ca1e84c4a7
#
_cell.length_a   1.000
_cell.length_b   1.000
_cell.length_c   1.000
_cell.angle_alpha   90.00
_cell.angle_beta   90.00
_cell.angle_gamma   90.00
#
_symmetry.space_group_name_H-M   'P 1'
#
loop_
_entity.id
_entity.type
_entity.pdbx_description
1 polymer ?
#
loop_
_entity_poly.entity_id
_entity_poly.type
_entity_poly.pdbx_seq_one_letter_code
_entity_poly.pdbx_strand_id
1 'polypeptide(L)'
;MTTLPLITPQGTTAAYTLSGRSVPAVARQAFNRIAYSAAHVVADPRAAIDPWLQSAVDWDATLQYRHHLWSLGLGVAEAMDTAQRGMGLDWPTSRELIQRTLQAARTVPG
;
A
#
# COMPACT_ATOMS: atom_id res chain seq x y z
N MET A 1 0.81 9.54 -20.20
CA MET A 1 2.05 10.15 -19.66
C MET A 1 1.66 10.97 -18.46
N THR A 2 2.34 10.80 -17.33
CA THR A 2 2.06 11.55 -16.10
C THR A 2 2.98 12.75 -16.03
N THR A 3 2.42 13.95 -15.82
CA THR A 3 3.17 15.18 -15.65
C THR A 3 3.11 15.62 -14.19
N LEU A 4 4.27 15.94 -13.62
CA LEU A 4 4.42 16.38 -12.24
C LEU A 4 4.96 17.81 -12.21
N PRO A 5 4.46 18.70 -11.34
CA PRO A 5 5.10 19.99 -11.09
C PRO A 5 6.34 19.78 -10.22
N LEU A 6 7.50 20.15 -10.70
CA LEU A 6 8.75 20.12 -9.93
C LEU A 6 9.25 21.54 -9.64
N ILE A 7 9.82 21.72 -8.47
CA ILE A 7 10.45 23.01 -8.10
C ILE A 7 11.81 23.10 -8.77
N THR A 8 12.05 24.20 -9.49
CA THR A 8 13.35 24.49 -10.14
C THR A 8 14.35 25.08 -9.13
N PRO A 9 15.64 25.07 -9.44
CA PRO A 9 16.65 25.73 -8.60
C PRO A 9 16.40 27.22 -8.38
N GLN A 10 15.61 27.86 -9.23
CA GLN A 10 15.21 29.27 -9.12
C GLN A 10 13.96 29.47 -8.24
N GLY A 11 13.42 28.41 -7.63
CA GLY A 11 12.23 28.47 -6.78
C GLY A 11 10.91 28.60 -7.54
N THR A 12 10.91 28.45 -8.85
CA THR A 12 9.70 28.40 -9.68
C THR A 12 9.26 26.97 -9.92
N THR A 13 8.04 26.78 -10.41
CA THR A 13 7.53 25.43 -10.74
C THR A 13 7.65 25.19 -12.24
N ALA A 14 8.20 24.05 -12.64
CA ALA A 14 8.23 23.58 -14.01
C ALA A 14 7.51 22.23 -14.16
N ALA A 15 6.83 22.03 -15.27
CA ALA A 15 6.20 20.77 -15.60
C ALA A 15 7.24 19.75 -16.05
N TYR A 16 7.29 18.61 -15.38
CA TYR A 16 8.14 17.47 -15.74
C TYR A 16 7.27 16.30 -16.18
N THR A 17 7.48 15.83 -17.39
CA THR A 17 6.75 14.66 -17.92
C THR A 17 7.59 13.41 -17.68
N LEU A 18 6.99 12.45 -16.95
CA LEU A 18 7.60 11.15 -16.73
C LEU A 18 7.69 10.38 -18.05
N SER A 19 8.91 10.08 -18.47
CA SER A 19 9.20 9.25 -19.67
C SER A 19 9.43 7.78 -19.29
N GLY A 20 8.81 7.32 -18.20
CA GLY A 20 8.95 5.95 -17.72
C GLY A 20 8.45 4.92 -18.74
N ARG A 21 9.12 3.80 -18.83
CA ARG A 21 8.60 2.62 -19.53
C ARG A 21 7.38 2.13 -18.77
N SER A 22 6.30 1.85 -19.48
CA SER A 22 5.19 1.08 -18.92
C SER A 22 5.74 -0.25 -18.39
N VAL A 23 5.54 -0.53 -17.12
CA VAL A 23 5.83 -1.86 -16.58
C VAL A 23 4.84 -2.81 -17.26
N PRO A 24 5.31 -3.83 -18.01
CA PRO A 24 4.38 -4.78 -18.62
C PRO A 24 3.55 -5.43 -17.52
N ALA A 25 2.25 -5.60 -17.78
CA ALA A 25 1.42 -6.40 -16.90
C ALA A 25 2.05 -7.80 -16.82
N VAL A 26 2.53 -8.16 -15.64
CA VAL A 26 3.08 -9.49 -15.42
C VAL A 26 1.90 -10.45 -15.47
N ALA A 27 1.86 -11.31 -16.49
CA ALA A 27 0.91 -12.41 -16.52
C ALA A 27 1.14 -13.26 -15.25
N ARG A 28 0.05 -13.55 -14.52
CA ARG A 28 0.11 -14.38 -13.31
C ARG A 28 0.80 -15.70 -13.68
N GLN A 29 2.04 -15.84 -13.26
CA GLN A 29 2.78 -17.11 -13.40
C GLN A 29 2.66 -17.86 -12.07
N ALA A 30 2.43 -19.17 -12.16
CA ALA A 30 2.53 -20.00 -10.97
C ALA A 30 3.98 -20.01 -10.50
N PHE A 31 4.23 -19.52 -9.31
CA PHE A 31 5.53 -19.62 -8.68
C PHE A 31 5.80 -21.09 -8.26
N ASN A 32 7.04 -21.51 -8.35
CA ASN A 32 7.48 -22.82 -7.82
C ASN A 32 7.54 -22.85 -6.28
N ARG A 33 7.32 -21.72 -5.63
CA ARG A 33 7.30 -21.54 -4.17
C ARG A 33 6.22 -20.57 -3.78
N ILE A 34 5.71 -20.70 -2.56
CA ILE A 34 4.82 -19.71 -1.96
C ILE A 34 5.68 -18.56 -1.41
N ALA A 35 5.42 -17.36 -1.88
CA ALA A 35 6.08 -16.15 -1.40
C ALA A 35 5.06 -15.21 -0.74
N TYR A 36 5.44 -14.61 0.40
CA TYR A 36 4.63 -13.63 1.12
C TYR A 36 5.29 -12.26 1.05
N SER A 37 4.48 -11.24 0.85
CA SER A 37 4.88 -9.83 0.97
C SER A 37 4.51 -9.33 2.36
N ALA A 38 5.46 -8.76 3.08
CA ALA A 38 5.21 -8.03 4.31
C ALA A 38 4.67 -6.64 3.94
N ALA A 39 3.34 -6.53 3.86
CA ALA A 39 2.68 -5.34 3.36
C ALA A 39 2.61 -4.23 4.41
N HIS A 40 2.92 -2.99 4.01
CA HIS A 40 2.67 -1.80 4.83
C HIS A 40 1.22 -1.32 4.72
N VAL A 41 0.83 -0.37 5.56
CA VAL A 41 -0.43 0.36 5.49
C VAL A 41 -0.25 1.69 4.77
N VAL A 42 -1.33 2.22 4.20
CA VAL A 42 -1.37 3.57 3.64
C VAL A 42 -2.01 4.48 4.67
N ALA A 43 -1.27 5.49 5.12
CA ALA A 43 -1.80 6.49 6.04
C ALA A 43 -2.75 7.44 5.30
N ASP A 44 -3.79 7.92 6.00
CA ASP A 44 -4.63 9.01 5.50
C ASP A 44 -4.01 10.37 5.90
N PRO A 45 -3.34 11.09 4.98
CA PRO A 45 -2.69 12.36 5.29
C PRO A 45 -3.68 13.51 5.48
N ARG A 46 -4.97 13.31 5.21
CA ARG A 46 -6.02 14.32 5.34
C ARG A 46 -6.88 14.12 6.57
N ALA A 47 -6.63 13.09 7.37
CA ALA A 47 -7.35 12.87 8.61
C ALA A 47 -7.08 14.02 9.59
N ALA A 48 -8.15 14.55 10.20
CA ALA A 48 -8.05 15.61 11.20
C ALA A 48 -7.68 15.05 12.58
N ILE A 49 -6.48 14.44 12.66
CA ILE A 49 -5.94 13.83 13.88
C ILE A 49 -4.53 14.36 14.18
N ASP A 50 -4.10 14.18 15.41
CA ASP A 50 -2.69 14.31 15.78
C ASP A 50 -1.98 12.97 15.50
N PRO A 51 -1.09 12.90 14.49
CA PRO A 51 -0.43 11.65 14.12
C PRO A 51 0.52 11.10 15.20
N TRP A 52 0.88 11.88 16.22
CA TRP A 52 1.64 11.43 17.38
C TRP A 52 0.81 10.63 18.37
N LEU A 53 -0.49 10.88 18.41
CA LEU A 53 -1.41 10.30 19.39
C LEU A 53 -2.36 9.28 18.79
N GLN A 54 -2.61 9.37 17.48
CA GLN A 54 -3.62 8.56 16.81
C GLN A 54 -3.12 8.07 15.45
N SER A 55 -3.59 6.90 15.03
CA SER A 55 -3.38 6.39 13.69
C SER A 55 -4.60 6.65 12.81
N ALA A 56 -4.38 7.02 11.56
CA ALA A 56 -5.41 7.07 10.53
C ALA A 56 -4.95 6.29 9.32
N VAL A 57 -5.73 5.29 8.94
CA VAL A 57 -5.44 4.41 7.81
C VAL A 57 -6.40 4.71 6.67
N ASP A 58 -5.86 4.99 5.48
CA ASP A 58 -6.63 4.94 4.24
C ASP A 58 -6.92 3.47 3.91
N TRP A 59 -8.10 3.01 4.33
CA TRP A 59 -8.51 1.62 4.19
C TRP A 59 -8.64 1.19 2.73
N ASP A 60 -9.14 2.07 1.86
CA ASP A 60 -9.34 1.76 0.45
C ASP A 60 -7.99 1.57 -0.26
N ALA A 61 -7.07 2.52 -0.11
CA ALA A 61 -5.73 2.40 -0.68
C ALA A 61 -4.96 1.22 -0.07
N THR A 62 -5.12 0.98 1.24
CA THR A 62 -4.49 -0.15 1.94
C THR A 62 -4.98 -1.50 1.39
N LEU A 63 -6.28 -1.68 1.15
CA LEU A 63 -6.83 -2.90 0.60
C LEU A 63 -6.53 -3.05 -0.90
N GLN A 64 -6.56 -1.96 -1.67
CA GLN A 64 -6.13 -1.98 -3.08
C GLN A 64 -4.70 -2.48 -3.23
N TYR A 65 -3.80 -2.06 -2.33
CA TYR A 65 -2.42 -2.55 -2.33
C TYR A 65 -2.36 -4.07 -2.10
N ARG A 66 -3.17 -4.64 -1.19
CA ARG A 66 -3.27 -6.09 -0.98
C ARG A 66 -3.79 -6.80 -2.23
N HIS A 67 -4.86 -6.29 -2.83
CA HIS A 67 -5.38 -6.82 -4.10
C HIS A 67 -4.31 -6.81 -5.20
N HIS A 68 -3.49 -5.77 -5.28
CA HIS A 68 -2.37 -5.73 -6.22
C HIS A 68 -1.36 -6.85 -5.94
N LEU A 69 -0.96 -7.06 -4.68
CA LEU A 69 -0.03 -8.13 -4.32
C LEU A 69 -0.59 -9.52 -4.66
N TRP A 70 -1.87 -9.77 -4.37
CA TRP A 70 -2.53 -11.03 -4.75
C TRP A 70 -2.60 -11.20 -6.26
N SER A 71 -2.84 -10.13 -7.02
CA SER A 71 -2.84 -10.19 -8.49
C SER A 71 -1.48 -10.61 -9.07
N LEU A 72 -0.40 -10.36 -8.34
CA LEU A 72 0.95 -10.81 -8.69
C LEU A 72 1.24 -12.26 -8.24
N GLY A 73 0.30 -12.91 -7.56
CA GLY A 73 0.46 -14.27 -7.03
C GLY A 73 1.18 -14.35 -5.69
N LEU A 74 1.35 -13.21 -5.00
CA LEU A 74 1.97 -13.16 -3.68
C LEU A 74 0.91 -13.38 -2.58
N GLY A 75 1.30 -14.05 -1.50
CA GLY A 75 0.58 -13.97 -0.23
C GLY A 75 0.87 -12.65 0.48
N VAL A 76 0.03 -12.30 1.46
CA VAL A 76 0.24 -11.12 2.30
C VAL A 76 0.50 -11.57 3.74
N ALA A 77 1.64 -11.17 4.31
CA ALA A 77 1.94 -11.31 5.73
C ALA A 77 1.44 -10.05 6.43
N GLU A 78 0.33 -10.17 7.17
CA GLU A 78 -0.38 -9.01 7.70
C GLU A 78 0.10 -8.59 9.07
N ALA A 79 -0.04 -7.30 9.36
CA ALA A 79 0.28 -6.65 10.63
C ALA A 79 1.70 -6.94 11.14
N MET A 80 2.65 -7.03 10.22
CA MET A 80 4.07 -7.14 10.53
C MET A 80 4.66 -5.77 10.93
N ASP A 81 5.95 -5.69 11.17
CA ASP A 81 6.69 -4.46 11.43
C ASP A 81 6.56 -3.44 10.27
N THR A 82 6.51 -3.91 9.03
CA THR A 82 6.24 -3.08 7.85
C THR A 82 4.87 -2.38 7.89
N ALA A 83 3.88 -2.92 8.61
CA ALA A 83 2.61 -2.26 8.90
C ALA A 83 2.71 -1.31 10.11
N GLN A 84 3.91 -1.02 10.61
CA GLN A 84 4.17 -0.14 11.76
C GLN A 84 3.54 -0.62 13.08
N ARG A 85 3.27 -1.91 13.22
CA ARG A 85 2.75 -2.48 14.47
C ARG A 85 3.73 -2.21 15.62
N GLY A 86 3.25 -1.51 16.66
CA GLY A 86 4.06 -1.07 17.80
C GLY A 86 4.96 0.14 17.51
N MET A 87 4.87 0.75 16.34
CA MET A 87 5.64 1.93 15.93
C MET A 87 4.74 3.04 15.32
N GLY A 88 3.49 3.13 15.76
CA GLY A 88 2.50 4.08 15.25
C GLY A 88 1.15 3.42 14.99
N LEU A 89 1.11 2.17 14.55
CA LEU A 89 -0.11 1.42 14.44
C LEU A 89 -0.41 0.71 15.77
N ASP A 90 -1.48 1.14 16.44
CA ASP A 90 -1.92 0.53 17.68
C ASP A 90 -2.53 -0.87 17.48
N TRP A 91 -2.76 -1.58 18.58
CA TRP A 91 -3.31 -2.94 18.51
C TRP A 91 -4.75 -2.99 17.99
N PRO A 92 -5.68 -2.11 18.40
CA PRO A 92 -7.02 -2.07 17.81
C PRO A 92 -7.00 -1.94 16.29
N THR A 93 -6.22 -1.00 15.76
CA THR A 93 -6.08 -0.77 14.31
C THR A 93 -5.38 -1.95 13.61
N SER A 94 -4.36 -2.54 14.23
CA SER A 94 -3.71 -3.76 13.70
C SER A 94 -4.70 -4.92 13.61
N ARG A 95 -5.55 -5.11 14.60
CA ARG A 95 -6.59 -6.14 14.59
C ARG A 95 -7.62 -5.89 13.49
N GLU A 96 -8.05 -4.64 13.31
CA GLU A 96 -8.95 -4.26 12.23
C GLU A 96 -8.32 -4.52 10.86
N LEU A 97 -7.05 -4.19 10.69
CA LEU A 97 -6.28 -4.47 9.47
C LEU A 97 -6.32 -5.97 9.12
N ILE A 98 -6.04 -6.84 10.09
CA ILE A 98 -6.10 -8.30 9.91
C ILE A 98 -7.51 -8.73 9.49
N GLN A 99 -8.54 -8.23 10.16
CA GLN A 99 -9.93 -8.59 9.85
C GLN A 99 -10.33 -8.18 8.43
N ARG A 100 -10.05 -6.93 8.04
CA ARG A 100 -10.39 -6.40 6.71
C ARG A 100 -9.61 -7.13 5.60
N THR A 101 -8.33 -7.40 5.83
CA THR A 101 -7.49 -8.14 4.87
C THR A 101 -8.00 -9.57 4.68
N LEU A 102 -8.36 -10.28 5.75
CA LEU A 102 -8.93 -11.62 5.65
C LEU A 102 -10.29 -11.64 4.93
N GLN A 103 -11.13 -10.62 5.16
CA GLN A 103 -12.39 -10.47 4.44
C GLN A 103 -12.14 -10.25 2.94
N ALA A 104 -11.24 -9.34 2.60
CA ALA A 104 -10.89 -9.05 1.22
C ALA A 104 -10.26 -10.26 0.51
N ALA A 105 -9.38 -11.00 1.20
CA ALA A 105 -8.74 -12.21 0.65
C ALA A 105 -9.75 -13.28 0.22
N ARG A 106 -10.89 -13.41 0.92
CA ARG A 106 -11.94 -14.37 0.57
C ARG A 106 -12.65 -14.07 -0.76
N THR A 107 -12.49 -12.85 -1.28
CA THR A 107 -13.08 -12.44 -2.56
C THR A 107 -12.12 -12.66 -3.75
N VAL A 108 -10.87 -13.00 -3.47
CA VAL A 108 -9.85 -13.23 -4.49
C VAL A 108 -9.92 -14.69 -4.96
N PRO A 109 -10.03 -14.95 -6.28
CA PRO A 109 -9.93 -16.32 -6.80
C PRO A 109 -8.60 -16.94 -6.42
N GLY A 110 -8.64 -18.17 -5.89
CA GLY A 110 -7.46 -18.97 -5.51
C GLY A 110 -6.59 -19.39 -6.68
#